data_f77b51952e5d33f4d7fe2498b08fdd51
#
_entry.id   f77b51952e5d33f4d7fe2498b08fdd51
#
_cell.length_a   1.000
_cell.length_b   1.000
_cell.length_c   1.000
_cell.angle_alpha   90.00
_cell.angle_beta   90.00
_cell.angle_gamma   90.00
#
_symmetry.space_group_name_H-M   'P 1'
#
loop_
_entity.id
_entity.type
_entity.pdbx_description
1 polymer ?
#
loop_
_entity_poly.entity_id
_entity_poly.type
_entity_poly.pdbx_seq_one_letter_code
_entity_poly.pdbx_strand_id
1 'polypeptide(L)'
;MLATGIKNKIELNVTDKNTAKAVGSGTLEVYATPQMVNLMETCACFSVEPYMEPGKTTVGISLNISHVSATPAGLKVWCESELTAIDGRKLTFNVSAYDEHGLIGEGTHERFIVDIQKFMAKTQGTVSYTHLRAHETLSDLV
;
A
#
# COMPACT_ATOMS: atom_id res chain seq x y z
N MET A 1 12.58 -11.86 -12.60
CA MET A 1 13.56 -11.37 -11.62
C MET A 1 13.17 -10.00 -11.10
N LEU A 2 13.28 -9.81 -9.80
CA LEU A 2 12.97 -8.53 -9.18
C LEU A 2 13.97 -7.46 -9.64
N ALA A 3 13.46 -6.36 -10.19
CA ALA A 3 14.29 -5.28 -10.72
C ALA A 3 13.49 -3.97 -10.72
N THR A 4 14.20 -2.86 -10.65
CA THR A 4 13.55 -1.55 -10.80
C THR A 4 12.87 -1.44 -12.16
N GLY A 5 11.82 -0.65 -12.23
CA GLY A 5 11.03 -0.49 -13.44
C GLY A 5 9.81 -1.39 -13.52
N ILE A 6 9.61 -2.31 -12.59
CA ILE A 6 8.40 -3.14 -12.53
C ILE A 6 7.20 -2.24 -12.26
N LYS A 7 6.17 -2.35 -13.10
CA LYS A 7 4.98 -1.51 -13.05
C LYS A 7 3.72 -2.35 -12.87
N ASN A 8 2.70 -1.73 -12.31
CA ASN A 8 1.38 -2.33 -12.23
C ASN A 8 0.31 -1.25 -12.32
N LYS A 9 -0.89 -1.66 -12.67
CA LYS A 9 -2.06 -0.79 -12.74
C LYS A 9 -3.27 -1.58 -12.26
N ILE A 10 -4.03 -0.98 -11.36
CA ILE A 10 -5.28 -1.56 -10.85
C ILE A 10 -6.38 -0.51 -10.95
N GLU A 11 -7.54 -0.91 -11.44
CA GLU A 11 -8.71 -0.06 -11.59
C GLU A 11 -9.83 -0.51 -10.66
N LEU A 12 -10.65 0.43 -10.21
CA LEU A 12 -11.91 0.12 -9.54
C LEU A 12 -12.92 1.23 -9.77
N ASN A 13 -14.19 0.93 -9.53
CA ASN A 13 -15.25 1.93 -9.56
C ASN A 13 -15.53 2.42 -8.15
N VAL A 14 -15.62 3.74 -7.97
CA VAL A 14 -15.99 4.33 -6.68
C VAL A 14 -17.48 4.10 -6.47
N THR A 15 -17.83 3.45 -5.38
CA THR A 15 -19.22 3.20 -5.00
C THR A 15 -19.53 3.94 -3.70
N ASP A 16 -20.78 3.87 -3.28
CA ASP A 16 -21.22 4.44 -2.01
C ASP A 16 -20.42 3.89 -0.81
N LYS A 17 -19.83 2.71 -0.96
CA LYS A 17 -19.08 2.04 0.11
C LYS A 17 -17.65 2.54 0.24
N ASN A 18 -17.12 3.24 -0.78
CA ASN A 18 -15.74 3.73 -0.80
C ASN A 18 -15.64 5.21 -0.41
N THR A 19 -16.74 5.85 -0.03
CA THR A 19 -16.71 7.28 0.26
C THR A 19 -16.17 7.56 1.66
N ALA A 20 -15.64 8.76 1.85
CA ALA A 20 -15.15 9.21 3.15
C ALA A 20 -16.23 9.10 4.22
N LYS A 21 -17.47 9.45 3.88
CA LYS A 21 -18.59 9.32 4.79
C LYS A 21 -18.84 7.86 5.17
N ALA A 22 -18.81 6.96 4.22
CA ALA A 22 -19.09 5.54 4.44
C ALA A 22 -18.04 4.86 5.32
N VAL A 23 -16.76 5.20 5.11
CA VAL A 23 -15.65 4.57 5.85
C VAL A 23 -15.27 5.33 7.13
N GLY A 24 -15.88 6.49 7.37
CA GLY A 24 -15.68 7.25 8.59
C GLY A 24 -14.44 8.13 8.61
N SER A 25 -13.80 8.36 7.46
CA SER A 25 -12.61 9.22 7.39
C SER A 25 -12.95 10.69 7.10
N GLY A 26 -14.22 11.00 6.93
CA GLY A 26 -14.71 12.36 6.67
C GLY A 26 -16.22 12.35 6.62
N THR A 27 -16.80 13.43 6.15
CA THR A 27 -18.25 13.62 6.19
C THR A 27 -18.90 13.69 4.81
N LEU A 28 -18.08 13.67 3.74
CA LEU A 28 -18.56 13.86 2.39
C LEU A 28 -18.60 12.54 1.60
N GLU A 29 -19.43 12.52 0.56
CA GLU A 29 -19.60 11.36 -0.30
C GLU A 29 -18.64 11.42 -1.49
N VAL A 30 -17.35 11.45 -1.19
CA VAL A 30 -16.26 11.42 -2.17
C VAL A 30 -15.33 10.25 -1.85
N TYR A 31 -14.58 9.81 -2.85
CA TYR A 31 -13.64 8.70 -2.67
C TYR A 31 -12.73 8.97 -1.47
N ALA A 32 -12.70 8.02 -0.54
CA ALA A 32 -12.01 8.19 0.73
C ALA A 32 -10.50 8.07 0.56
N THR A 33 -9.73 8.95 1.22
CA THR A 33 -8.28 8.86 1.22
C THR A 33 -7.77 7.50 1.67
N PRO A 34 -8.28 6.88 2.76
CA PRO A 34 -7.84 5.53 3.13
C PRO A 34 -8.09 4.48 2.07
N GLN A 35 -9.14 4.64 1.26
CA GLN A 35 -9.42 3.72 0.15
C GLN A 35 -8.42 3.90 -0.99
N MET A 36 -8.04 5.14 -1.28
CA MET A 36 -7.00 5.43 -2.27
C MET A 36 -5.66 4.84 -1.81
N VAL A 37 -5.33 4.99 -0.53
CA VAL A 37 -4.13 4.40 0.07
C VAL A 37 -4.16 2.88 -0.10
N ASN A 38 -5.28 2.24 0.19
CA ASN A 38 -5.43 0.80 0.01
C ASN A 38 -5.18 0.39 -1.45
N LEU A 39 -5.72 1.14 -2.40
CA LEU A 39 -5.50 0.89 -3.83
C LEU A 39 -4.01 0.99 -4.18
N MET A 40 -3.32 2.01 -3.68
CA MET A 40 -1.89 2.20 -3.90
C MET A 40 -1.07 1.07 -3.30
N GLU A 41 -1.36 0.66 -2.07
CA GLU A 41 -0.67 -0.45 -1.42
C GLU A 41 -0.90 -1.76 -2.15
N THR A 42 -2.14 -2.02 -2.56
CA THR A 42 -2.49 -3.23 -3.31
C THR A 42 -1.76 -3.27 -4.65
N CYS A 43 -1.73 -2.14 -5.35
CA CYS A 43 -1.06 -2.03 -6.65
C CYS A 43 0.44 -2.35 -6.52
N ALA A 44 1.11 -1.74 -5.55
CA ALA A 44 2.53 -1.97 -5.31
C ALA A 44 2.81 -3.40 -4.86
N CYS A 45 2.01 -3.90 -3.91
CA CYS A 45 2.17 -5.26 -3.38
C CYS A 45 2.12 -6.30 -4.50
N PHE A 46 1.06 -6.27 -5.29
CA PHE A 46 0.89 -7.28 -6.34
C PHE A 46 1.84 -7.10 -7.52
N SER A 47 2.43 -5.92 -7.69
CA SER A 47 3.42 -5.72 -8.75
C SER A 47 4.66 -6.59 -8.55
N VAL A 48 5.04 -6.85 -7.31
CA VAL A 48 6.27 -7.59 -6.99
C VAL A 48 6.02 -9.00 -6.47
N GLU A 49 4.78 -9.33 -6.11
CA GLU A 49 4.45 -10.65 -5.57
C GLU A 49 4.93 -11.80 -6.48
N PRO A 50 4.76 -11.73 -7.81
CA PRO A 50 5.23 -12.80 -8.70
C PRO A 50 6.75 -13.00 -8.68
N TYR A 51 7.49 -12.04 -8.18
CA TYR A 51 8.97 -12.08 -8.15
C TYR A 51 9.51 -12.50 -6.79
N MET A 52 8.62 -12.78 -5.83
CA MET A 52 9.05 -13.21 -4.50
C MET A 52 9.45 -14.69 -4.52
N GLU A 53 10.48 -15.01 -3.74
CA GLU A 53 10.86 -16.40 -3.52
C GLU A 53 9.76 -17.12 -2.72
N PRO A 54 9.64 -18.47 -2.87
CA PRO A 54 8.67 -19.21 -2.07
C PRO A 54 8.83 -18.93 -0.57
N GLY A 55 7.72 -18.70 0.12
CA GLY A 55 7.72 -18.42 1.54
C GLY A 55 8.01 -16.97 1.91
N LYS A 56 8.16 -16.09 0.92
CA LYS A 56 8.40 -14.66 1.15
C LYS A 56 7.29 -13.81 0.57
N THR A 57 7.07 -12.67 1.20
CA THR A 57 6.12 -11.65 0.75
C THR A 57 6.64 -10.29 1.17
N THR A 58 5.84 -9.24 0.92
CA THR A 58 6.19 -7.89 1.36
C THR A 58 5.13 -7.37 2.32
N VAL A 59 5.57 -6.51 3.23
CA VAL A 59 4.68 -5.75 4.12
C VAL A 59 4.92 -4.27 3.88
N GLY A 60 3.88 -3.44 3.99
CA GLY A 60 4.00 -2.00 3.87
C GLY A 60 4.65 -1.42 5.12
N ILE A 61 5.61 -0.52 4.96
CA ILE A 61 6.33 0.10 6.08
C ILE A 61 6.23 1.61 6.10
N SER A 62 5.98 2.26 4.97
CA SER A 62 5.76 3.69 4.95
C SER A 62 4.94 4.10 3.73
N LEU A 63 4.29 5.23 3.86
CA LEU A 63 3.52 5.79 2.76
C LEU A 63 3.46 7.29 2.97
N ASN A 64 3.90 8.03 1.96
CA ASN A 64 3.91 9.47 1.97
C ASN A 64 3.24 9.94 0.69
N ILE A 65 1.95 10.25 0.78
CA ILE A 65 1.14 10.60 -0.38
C ILE A 65 0.33 11.87 -0.11
N SER A 66 -0.12 12.47 -1.20
CA SER A 66 -1.08 13.57 -1.18
C SER A 66 -2.32 13.16 -1.97
N HIS A 67 -3.49 13.49 -1.45
CA HIS A 67 -4.77 13.31 -2.13
C HIS A 67 -5.18 14.70 -2.61
N VAL A 68 -5.00 14.95 -3.90
CA VAL A 68 -5.03 16.34 -4.43
C VAL A 68 -6.32 16.70 -5.14
N SER A 69 -7.19 15.72 -5.42
CA SER A 69 -8.47 15.99 -6.09
C SER A 69 -9.49 14.97 -5.65
N ALA A 70 -10.73 15.42 -5.44
CA ALA A 70 -11.83 14.58 -5.00
C ALA A 70 -12.48 13.86 -6.19
N THR A 71 -12.99 12.65 -5.95
CA THR A 71 -13.71 11.86 -6.93
C THR A 71 -15.06 11.45 -6.34
N PRO A 72 -16.17 11.79 -7.00
CA PRO A 72 -17.50 11.35 -6.54
C PRO A 72 -17.74 9.87 -6.83
N ALA A 73 -18.72 9.29 -6.17
CA ALA A 73 -19.18 7.94 -6.48
C ALA A 73 -19.66 7.87 -7.92
N GLY A 74 -19.46 6.72 -8.54
CA GLY A 74 -19.86 6.48 -9.93
C GLY A 74 -18.75 6.61 -10.94
N LEU A 75 -17.62 7.20 -10.57
CA LEU A 75 -16.46 7.31 -11.46
C LEU A 75 -15.49 6.18 -11.23
N LYS A 76 -14.72 5.89 -12.27
CA LYS A 76 -13.61 4.94 -12.19
C LYS A 76 -12.37 5.66 -11.64
N VAL A 77 -11.63 4.95 -10.80
CA VAL A 77 -10.28 5.36 -10.39
C VAL A 77 -9.30 4.25 -10.72
N TRP A 78 -8.04 4.61 -10.91
CA TRP A 78 -7.00 3.60 -11.09
C TRP A 78 -5.70 4.11 -10.47
N CYS A 79 -4.87 3.15 -10.07
CA CYS A 79 -3.55 3.45 -9.55
C CYS A 79 -2.51 2.83 -10.45
N GLU A 80 -1.41 3.54 -10.63
CA GLU A 80 -0.21 3.03 -11.29
C GLU A 80 0.91 3.04 -10.27
N SER A 81 1.68 1.96 -10.23
CA SER A 81 2.85 1.86 -9.37
C SER A 81 4.09 1.52 -10.19
N GLU A 82 5.23 1.99 -9.71
CA GLU A 82 6.51 1.63 -10.31
C GLU A 82 7.53 1.41 -9.20
N LEU A 83 8.22 0.28 -9.24
CA LEU A 83 9.34 -0.01 -8.33
C LEU A 83 10.53 0.82 -8.77
N THR A 84 10.94 1.78 -7.93
CA THR A 84 11.99 2.74 -8.28
C THR A 84 13.31 2.47 -7.60
N ALA A 85 13.32 1.76 -6.47
CA ALA A 85 14.57 1.46 -5.76
C ALA A 85 14.46 0.14 -5.01
N ILE A 86 15.57 -0.57 -4.96
CA ILE A 86 15.74 -1.81 -4.20
C ILE A 86 16.97 -1.60 -3.33
N ASP A 87 16.78 -1.65 -2.01
CA ASP A 87 17.87 -1.54 -1.04
C ASP A 87 17.78 -2.73 -0.09
N GLY A 88 18.47 -3.82 -0.47
CA GLY A 88 18.35 -5.08 0.25
C GLY A 88 16.92 -5.59 0.19
N ARG A 89 16.25 -5.66 1.34
CA ARG A 89 14.85 -6.11 1.43
C ARG A 89 13.86 -4.95 1.37
N LYS A 90 14.34 -3.71 1.31
CA LYS A 90 13.45 -2.54 1.22
C LYS A 90 13.19 -2.18 -0.23
N LEU A 91 11.92 -2.10 -0.59
CA LEU A 91 11.45 -1.75 -1.93
C LEU A 91 10.75 -0.41 -1.86
N THR A 92 11.13 0.51 -2.75
CA THR A 92 10.51 1.84 -2.85
C THR A 92 9.74 1.95 -4.15
N PHE A 93 8.52 2.45 -4.04
CA PHE A 93 7.61 2.60 -5.19
C PHE A 93 7.18 4.04 -5.33
N ASN A 94 7.03 4.50 -6.57
CA ASN A 94 6.19 5.65 -6.88
C ASN A 94 4.78 5.14 -7.13
N VAL A 95 3.79 5.83 -6.56
CA VAL A 95 2.39 5.49 -6.74
C VAL A 95 1.63 6.74 -7.17
N SER A 96 0.70 6.58 -8.11
CA SER A 96 -0.12 7.67 -8.61
C SER A 96 -1.52 7.15 -8.86
N ALA A 97 -2.52 7.91 -8.46
CA ALA A 97 -3.92 7.55 -8.66
C ALA A 97 -4.61 8.61 -9.50
N TYR A 98 -5.54 8.16 -10.30
CA TYR A 98 -6.24 8.99 -11.29
C TYR A 98 -7.72 8.69 -11.29
N ASP A 99 -8.52 9.67 -11.74
CA ASP A 99 -9.87 9.43 -12.22
C ASP A 99 -9.97 9.97 -13.65
N GLU A 100 -11.19 10.00 -14.21
CA GLU A 100 -11.39 10.43 -15.60
C GLU A 100 -10.95 11.88 -15.86
N HIS A 101 -10.84 12.69 -14.82
CA HIS A 101 -10.46 14.11 -14.93
C HIS A 101 -8.96 14.34 -14.70
N GLY A 102 -8.21 13.33 -14.30
CA GLY A 102 -6.77 13.44 -14.14
C GLY A 102 -6.27 12.90 -12.81
N LEU A 103 -5.11 13.41 -12.39
CA LEU A 103 -4.45 12.98 -11.17
C LEU A 103 -5.28 13.32 -9.94
N ILE A 104 -5.49 12.33 -9.08
CA ILE A 104 -6.19 12.53 -7.80
C ILE A 104 -5.27 12.37 -6.60
N GLY A 105 -4.15 11.66 -6.75
CA GLY A 105 -3.19 11.51 -5.67
C GLY A 105 -1.89 10.93 -6.16
N GLU A 106 -0.81 11.17 -5.40
CA GLU A 106 0.51 10.65 -5.75
C GLU A 106 1.43 10.67 -4.54
N GLY A 107 2.52 9.91 -4.63
CA GLY A 107 3.54 9.91 -3.62
C GLY A 107 4.45 8.70 -3.70
N THR A 108 5.03 8.36 -2.55
CA THR A 108 5.95 7.23 -2.44
C THR A 108 5.44 6.25 -1.39
N HIS A 109 5.77 4.97 -1.62
CA HIS A 109 5.38 3.89 -0.74
C HIS A 109 6.57 2.95 -0.60
N GLU A 110 6.84 2.52 0.63
CA GLU A 110 7.91 1.57 0.86
C GLU A 110 7.35 0.27 1.42
N ARG A 111 7.91 -0.83 0.95
CA ARG A 111 7.57 -2.17 1.42
C ARG A 111 8.85 -2.91 1.78
N PHE A 112 8.71 -3.94 2.59
CA PHE A 112 9.85 -4.72 3.09
C PHE A 112 9.59 -6.20 2.85
N ILE A 113 10.59 -6.91 2.28
CA ILE A 113 10.49 -8.34 2.03
C ILE A 113 10.69 -9.08 3.35
N VAL A 114 9.76 -9.95 3.68
CA VAL A 114 9.80 -10.73 4.91
C VAL A 114 9.65 -12.23 4.61
N ASP A 115 10.24 -13.05 5.48
CA ASP A 115 9.95 -14.47 5.51
C ASP A 115 8.64 -14.65 6.29
N ILE A 116 7.63 -15.23 5.64
CA ILE A 116 6.27 -15.28 6.20
C ILE A 116 6.26 -15.99 7.56
N GLN A 117 6.90 -17.14 7.67
CA GLN A 117 6.88 -17.92 8.91
C GLN A 117 7.58 -17.16 10.03
N LYS A 118 8.77 -16.63 9.77
CA LYS A 118 9.53 -15.88 10.78
C LYS A 118 8.80 -14.62 11.20
N PHE A 119 8.26 -13.89 10.24
CA PHE A 119 7.54 -12.65 10.51
C PHE A 119 6.31 -12.91 11.38
N MET A 120 5.51 -13.90 11.02
CA MET A 120 4.30 -14.22 11.78
C MET A 120 4.65 -14.77 13.17
N ALA A 121 5.69 -15.59 13.29
CA ALA A 121 6.12 -16.10 14.58
C ALA A 121 6.56 -14.99 15.52
N LYS A 122 7.34 -14.02 15.02
CA LYS A 122 7.75 -12.85 15.80
C LYS A 122 6.56 -11.97 16.19
N THR A 123 5.64 -11.77 15.26
CA THR A 123 4.43 -10.98 15.52
C THR A 123 3.61 -11.62 16.64
N GLN A 124 3.43 -12.94 16.63
CA GLN A 124 2.72 -13.66 17.68
C GLN A 124 3.47 -13.59 19.00
N GLY A 125 4.80 -13.71 18.98
CA GLY A 125 5.64 -13.55 20.16
C GLY A 125 5.55 -12.13 20.72
N THR A 126 5.52 -11.12 19.85
CA THR A 126 5.35 -9.72 20.24
C THR A 126 4.03 -9.52 20.96
N VAL A 127 2.96 -10.12 20.47
CA VAL A 127 1.66 -10.07 21.13
C VAL A 127 1.76 -10.68 22.54
N SER A 128 2.48 -11.77 22.71
CA SER A 128 2.67 -12.42 24.01
C SER A 128 3.45 -11.55 24.99
N TYR A 129 4.42 -10.78 24.50
CA TYR A 129 5.18 -9.83 25.32
C TYR A 129 4.46 -8.52 25.51
N THR A 130 3.39 -8.31 24.77
CA THR A 130 2.56 -7.12 24.85
C THR A 130 3.35 -5.84 24.58
N HIS A 131 3.18 -4.88 25.44
CA HIS A 131 3.63 -3.51 25.25
C HIS A 131 5.14 -3.34 25.38
N LEU A 132 5.84 -4.32 25.90
CA LEU A 132 7.27 -4.26 26.04
C LEU A 132 7.98 -4.13 24.69
N ARG A 133 7.31 -4.58 23.65
CA ARG A 133 7.86 -4.62 22.30
C ARG A 133 7.25 -3.56 21.39
N ALA A 134 6.54 -2.60 21.95
CA ALA A 134 5.82 -1.60 21.17
C ALA A 134 6.73 -0.71 20.32
N HIS A 135 8.00 -0.58 20.71
CA HIS A 135 8.95 0.27 20.01
C HIS A 135 9.92 -0.50 19.12
N GLU A 136 9.71 -1.77 18.92
CA GLU A 136 10.54 -2.54 18.00
C GLU A 136 10.44 -1.98 16.60
N THR A 137 11.56 -1.91 15.92
CA THR A 137 11.60 -1.53 14.51
C THR A 137 11.19 -2.73 13.66
N LEU A 138 10.87 -2.49 12.39
CA LEU A 138 10.54 -3.58 11.48
C LEU A 138 11.70 -4.58 11.37
N SER A 139 12.95 -4.11 11.40
CA SER A 139 14.10 -5.01 11.32
C SER A 139 14.18 -5.97 12.49
N ASP A 140 13.61 -5.63 13.64
CA ASP A 140 13.54 -6.53 14.78
C ASP A 140 12.47 -7.59 14.62
N LEU A 141 11.47 -7.33 13.78
CA LEU A 141 10.35 -8.24 13.53
C LEU A 141 10.62 -9.24 12.41
N VAL A 142 11.62 -9.01 11.59
CA VAL A 142 11.92 -9.87 10.44
C VAL A 142 13.25 -10.66 10.59
#